data_087009fa911d9798f77112f080323ba1
#
_entry.id   087009fa911d9798f77112f080323ba1
#
_cell.length_a   1.000
_cell.length_b   1.000
_cell.length_c   1.000
_cell.angle_alpha   90.00
_cell.angle_beta   90.00
_cell.angle_gamma   90.00
#
_symmetry.space_group_name_H-M   'P 1'
#
loop_
_entity.id
_entity.type
_entity.pdbx_description
1 polymer ?
#
loop_
_entity_poly.entity_id
_entity_poly.type
_entity_poly.pdbx_seq_one_letter_code
_entity_poly.pdbx_strand_id
1 'polypeptide(L)'
;MLGFTLRNNLATAYTPKPFDTPAPPANVLPENSPPDWKSIAEDMSDVTGWPIQGIAQRGQTLHVSLEDSGSTYRKDRVDRAIALLNRNTPADVRYFTLDFTHHGLLLDTQKVNRGDWVSKRTTAHYPTEFGNRGLAYSTWRGQGSVSEWLQMQAQNSHENKTDSNESNEDNYKKYAINSQSKTNPITDSSGTDVLWTAENDRIRGGVSPSFWQSFGGPDAFMLYQLGVRASGEFRITPRTWISGSANLRLIDNYDKFQYTAPSDLPRVRTYMREYATSERLTLANLQATHVAQLGSNQFAMVYGGLLEPMFAGVGGEWLYRPVASRWAFGVDLNRVKQRGFEQRFSMRDYSVTTGHATVYWDTGWQGINTSLSVGQYLAGDKGATITMSKRFDNGVLLGAWATKTNVSSAQFGEGSFDKGMFVTIPFDLMLPKSTVTNGTFVYTPLTRDGGAKLSRSWQLYSITSTRDAKAFTYAPSVNPQKTLESPETGRDILWPSR
;
A
#
# COMPACT_ATOMS: atom_id res chain seq x y z
N MET A 1 33.68 -15.13 -4.25
CA MET A 1 32.77 -14.02 -4.02
C MET A 1 31.70 -14.09 -5.09
N LEU A 2 30.48 -14.54 -4.76
CA LEU A 2 29.35 -14.53 -5.69
C LEU A 2 28.66 -13.18 -5.55
N GLY A 3 28.87 -12.30 -6.53
CA GLY A 3 28.20 -11.01 -6.59
C GLY A 3 27.01 -11.07 -7.53
N PHE A 4 25.80 -10.79 -7.01
CA PHE A 4 24.64 -10.56 -7.87
C PHE A 4 24.60 -9.08 -8.25
N THR A 5 24.68 -8.80 -9.54
CA THR A 5 24.50 -7.44 -10.06
C THR A 5 23.09 -7.34 -10.65
N LEU A 6 22.20 -6.64 -9.96
CA LEU A 6 20.90 -6.29 -10.48
C LEU A 6 21.03 -4.98 -11.27
N ARG A 7 20.94 -5.05 -12.59
CA ARG A 7 20.86 -3.85 -13.43
C ARG A 7 19.40 -3.52 -13.66
N ASN A 8 18.91 -2.45 -13.05
CA ASN A 8 17.57 -1.95 -13.30
C ASN A 8 17.66 -0.47 -13.68
N ASN A 9 16.97 -0.07 -14.73
CA ASN A 9 16.85 1.33 -15.09
C ASN A 9 15.81 1.98 -14.18
N LEU A 10 16.23 2.91 -13.33
CA LEU A 10 15.36 3.60 -12.36
C LEU A 10 14.29 4.47 -13.03
N ALA A 11 14.43 4.78 -14.31
CA ALA A 11 13.46 5.49 -15.14
C ALA A 11 12.58 4.55 -15.99
N THR A 12 12.66 3.23 -15.77
CA THR A 12 11.84 2.28 -16.56
C THR A 12 10.40 2.32 -16.08
N ALA A 13 9.52 2.54 -17.03
CA ALA A 13 8.09 2.37 -16.86
C ALA A 13 7.72 0.91 -16.53
N TYR A 14 6.49 0.73 -16.04
CA TYR A 14 5.90 -0.58 -15.88
C TYR A 14 5.93 -1.36 -17.20
N THR A 15 6.43 -2.58 -17.14
CA THR A 15 6.32 -3.57 -18.22
C THR A 15 5.40 -4.70 -17.77
N PRO A 16 4.43 -5.14 -18.59
CA PRO A 16 3.63 -6.32 -18.29
C PRO A 16 4.51 -7.51 -17.98
N LYS A 17 4.16 -8.28 -16.95
CA LYS A 17 4.92 -9.46 -16.55
C LYS A 17 4.49 -10.68 -17.35
N PRO A 18 5.41 -11.60 -17.68
CA PRO A 18 5.08 -12.77 -18.51
C PRO A 18 4.07 -13.72 -17.87
N PHE A 19 3.96 -13.74 -16.55
CA PHE A 19 3.02 -14.60 -15.81
C PHE A 19 1.82 -13.84 -15.23
N ASP A 20 1.64 -12.58 -15.58
CA ASP A 20 0.41 -11.85 -15.26
C ASP A 20 -0.70 -12.29 -16.20
N THR A 21 -1.89 -12.50 -15.66
CA THR A 21 -3.09 -12.68 -16.47
C THR A 21 -3.35 -11.41 -17.28
N PRO A 22 -3.40 -11.46 -18.61
CA PRO A 22 -3.66 -10.27 -19.41
C PRO A 22 -5.06 -9.73 -19.12
N ALA A 23 -5.17 -8.41 -19.03
CA ALA A 23 -6.47 -7.77 -18.90
C ALA A 23 -7.30 -7.98 -20.18
N PRO A 24 -8.62 -8.20 -20.07
CA PRO A 24 -9.49 -8.31 -21.23
C PRO A 24 -9.45 -7.05 -22.10
N PRO A 25 -9.64 -7.17 -23.43
CA PRO A 25 -9.78 -6.02 -24.29
C PRO A 25 -10.99 -5.14 -23.92
N ALA A 26 -10.88 -3.85 -24.12
CA ALA A 26 -11.93 -2.90 -23.76
C ALA A 26 -13.21 -3.03 -24.61
N ASN A 27 -13.10 -3.60 -25.78
CA ASN A 27 -14.21 -3.78 -26.75
C ASN A 27 -14.94 -5.12 -26.63
N VAL A 28 -14.66 -5.92 -25.60
CA VAL A 28 -15.38 -7.16 -25.35
C VAL A 28 -16.75 -6.83 -24.76
N LEU A 29 -17.79 -7.39 -25.36
CA LEU A 29 -19.16 -7.28 -24.86
C LEU A 29 -19.33 -8.13 -23.60
N PRO A 30 -20.21 -7.70 -22.68
CA PRO A 30 -20.58 -8.55 -21.53
C PRO A 30 -21.19 -9.86 -22.00
N GLU A 31 -20.86 -10.93 -21.32
CA GLU A 31 -21.54 -12.19 -21.52
C GLU A 31 -23.00 -12.07 -21.07
N ASN A 32 -23.92 -12.71 -21.82
CA ASN A 32 -25.36 -12.70 -21.46
C ASN A 32 -25.68 -13.63 -20.29
N SER A 33 -24.69 -14.21 -19.64
CA SER A 33 -24.82 -15.03 -18.44
C SER A 33 -24.86 -14.17 -17.17
N PRO A 34 -25.61 -14.58 -16.12
CA PRO A 34 -25.57 -13.88 -14.85
C PRO A 34 -24.15 -13.89 -14.29
N PRO A 35 -23.66 -12.72 -13.76
CA PRO A 35 -22.30 -12.61 -13.28
C PRO A 35 -22.03 -13.54 -12.08
N ASP A 36 -20.95 -14.29 -12.13
CA ASP A 36 -20.40 -14.97 -10.94
C ASP A 36 -19.47 -13.98 -10.20
N TRP A 37 -20.05 -13.28 -9.24
CA TRP A 37 -19.33 -12.24 -8.49
C TRP A 37 -18.13 -12.77 -7.70
N LYS A 38 -18.16 -14.04 -7.28
CA LYS A 38 -17.03 -14.68 -6.60
C LYS A 38 -15.85 -14.85 -7.57
N SER A 39 -16.10 -15.45 -8.73
CA SER A 39 -15.09 -15.63 -9.77
C SER A 39 -14.54 -14.28 -10.25
N ILE A 40 -15.39 -13.27 -10.41
CA ILE A 40 -14.98 -11.90 -10.76
C ILE A 40 -14.06 -11.29 -9.71
N ALA A 41 -14.36 -11.48 -8.42
CA ALA A 41 -13.52 -10.98 -7.33
C ALA A 41 -12.16 -11.70 -7.27
N GLU A 42 -12.12 -13.01 -7.50
CA GLU A 42 -10.89 -13.80 -7.57
C GLU A 42 -10.03 -13.37 -8.76
N ASP A 43 -10.61 -13.25 -9.96
CA ASP A 43 -9.93 -12.76 -11.17
C ASP A 43 -9.37 -11.34 -10.96
N MET A 44 -10.17 -10.44 -10.35
CA MET A 44 -9.72 -9.09 -10.03
C MET A 44 -8.54 -9.10 -9.06
N SER A 45 -8.59 -9.92 -8.02
CA SER A 45 -7.50 -10.06 -7.06
C SER A 45 -6.22 -10.56 -7.74
N ASP A 46 -6.32 -11.54 -8.63
CA ASP A 46 -5.19 -12.09 -9.37
C ASP A 46 -4.55 -11.09 -10.34
N VAL A 47 -5.38 -10.34 -11.08
CA VAL A 47 -4.91 -9.39 -12.09
C VAL A 47 -4.37 -8.11 -11.47
N THR A 48 -4.94 -7.66 -10.35
CA THR A 48 -4.56 -6.41 -9.70
C THR A 48 -3.59 -6.61 -8.54
N GLY A 49 -3.56 -7.78 -7.92
CA GLY A 49 -2.86 -8.02 -6.66
C GLY A 49 -3.54 -7.37 -5.45
N TRP A 50 -4.77 -6.87 -5.60
CA TRP A 50 -5.57 -6.30 -4.53
C TRP A 50 -6.59 -7.31 -4.01
N PRO A 51 -6.60 -7.67 -2.72
CA PRO A 51 -7.70 -8.43 -2.14
C PRO A 51 -9.02 -7.66 -2.28
N ILE A 52 -10.00 -8.26 -2.96
CA ILE A 52 -11.33 -7.69 -3.08
C ILE A 52 -12.10 -8.02 -1.81
N GLN A 53 -12.73 -7.02 -1.19
CA GLN A 53 -13.44 -7.14 0.08
C GLN A 53 -14.95 -7.30 -0.11
N GLY A 54 -15.48 -6.72 -1.17
CA GLY A 54 -16.91 -6.82 -1.48
C GLY A 54 -17.27 -6.14 -2.79
N ILE A 55 -18.41 -6.57 -3.32
CA ILE A 55 -19.03 -6.02 -4.53
C ILE A 55 -20.48 -5.73 -4.21
N ALA A 56 -20.94 -4.51 -4.49
CA ALA A 56 -22.31 -4.07 -4.27
C ALA A 56 -22.79 -3.22 -5.44
N GLN A 57 -24.09 -3.22 -5.70
CA GLN A 57 -24.69 -2.39 -6.75
C GLN A 57 -25.68 -1.40 -6.16
N ARG A 58 -25.62 -0.16 -6.60
CA ARG A 58 -26.59 0.88 -6.30
C ARG A 58 -27.03 1.56 -7.58
N GLY A 59 -28.22 1.23 -8.05
CA GLY A 59 -28.71 1.67 -9.35
C GLY A 59 -27.75 1.26 -10.46
N GLN A 60 -27.28 2.22 -11.26
CA GLN A 60 -26.35 1.98 -12.38
C GLN A 60 -24.87 2.03 -11.98
N THR A 61 -24.55 2.06 -10.68
CA THR A 61 -23.19 2.11 -10.16
C THR A 61 -22.85 0.80 -9.46
N LEU A 62 -21.78 0.16 -9.89
CA LEU A 62 -21.17 -0.98 -9.21
C LEU A 62 -20.05 -0.49 -8.31
N HIS A 63 -20.10 -0.82 -7.03
CA HIS A 63 -19.13 -0.52 -6.02
C HIS A 63 -18.27 -1.75 -5.75
N VAL A 64 -16.96 -1.58 -5.82
CA VAL A 64 -15.99 -2.63 -5.49
C VAL A 64 -15.09 -2.11 -4.37
N SER A 65 -15.19 -2.72 -3.20
CA SER A 65 -14.28 -2.46 -2.09
C SER A 65 -13.06 -3.36 -2.18
N LEU A 66 -11.86 -2.77 -2.11
CA LEU A 66 -10.60 -3.48 -2.24
C LEU A 66 -9.59 -3.00 -1.20
N GLU A 67 -8.65 -3.87 -0.83
CA GLU A 67 -7.59 -3.55 0.12
C GLU A 67 -6.30 -3.20 -0.63
N ASP A 68 -5.81 -1.96 -0.49
CA ASP A 68 -4.55 -1.49 -1.08
C ASP A 68 -3.58 -1.04 0.02
N SER A 69 -2.46 -1.72 0.13
CA SER A 69 -1.38 -1.43 1.07
C SER A 69 -0.29 -0.50 0.50
N GLY A 70 -0.61 0.27 -0.55
CA GLY A 70 0.34 1.18 -1.19
C GLY A 70 1.07 0.57 -2.39
N SER A 71 0.30 -0.05 -3.29
CA SER A 71 0.81 -0.68 -4.51
C SER A 71 1.50 0.31 -5.45
N THR A 72 2.54 -0.17 -6.12
CA THR A 72 3.15 0.50 -7.27
C THR A 72 2.24 0.37 -8.49
N TYR A 73 2.31 1.32 -9.44
CA TYR A 73 1.55 1.30 -10.69
C TYR A 73 0.03 1.20 -10.52
N ARG A 74 -0.51 1.93 -9.52
CA ARG A 74 -1.93 1.90 -9.18
C ARG A 74 -2.83 2.12 -10.39
N LYS A 75 -2.49 3.03 -11.30
CA LYS A 75 -3.30 3.31 -12.48
C LYS A 75 -3.43 2.11 -13.42
N ASP A 76 -2.33 1.40 -13.68
CA ASP A 76 -2.38 0.20 -14.53
C ASP A 76 -3.21 -0.91 -13.88
N ARG A 77 -3.17 -1.02 -12.54
CA ARG A 77 -4.02 -1.96 -11.79
C ARG A 77 -5.49 -1.56 -11.85
N VAL A 78 -5.81 -0.25 -11.72
CA VAL A 78 -7.18 0.28 -11.92
C VAL A 78 -7.67 -0.04 -13.32
N ASP A 79 -6.86 0.20 -14.35
CA ASP A 79 -7.23 -0.09 -15.72
C ASP A 79 -7.55 -1.58 -15.96
N ARG A 80 -6.78 -2.47 -15.36
CA ARG A 80 -7.02 -3.93 -15.41
C ARG A 80 -8.31 -4.31 -14.68
N ALA A 81 -8.55 -3.73 -13.50
CA ALA A 81 -9.79 -3.93 -12.76
C ALA A 81 -11.01 -3.50 -13.57
N ILE A 82 -10.96 -2.31 -14.16
CA ILE A 82 -12.06 -1.78 -14.99
C ILE A 82 -12.27 -2.64 -16.24
N ALA A 83 -11.21 -3.16 -16.86
CA ALA A 83 -11.34 -4.06 -18.03
C ALA A 83 -12.09 -5.36 -17.67
N LEU A 84 -11.79 -5.95 -16.50
CA LEU A 84 -12.51 -7.13 -16.00
C LEU A 84 -13.97 -6.81 -15.69
N LEU A 85 -14.23 -5.71 -15.00
CA LEU A 85 -15.60 -5.27 -14.70
C LEU A 85 -16.38 -5.00 -15.99
N ASN A 86 -15.76 -4.34 -16.98
CA ASN A 86 -16.40 -4.06 -18.25
C ASN A 86 -16.84 -5.34 -18.99
N ARG A 87 -16.01 -6.38 -18.97
CA ARG A 87 -16.33 -7.67 -19.60
C ARG A 87 -17.45 -8.41 -18.88
N ASN A 88 -17.42 -8.41 -17.54
CA ASN A 88 -18.19 -9.36 -16.72
C ASN A 88 -19.47 -8.76 -16.10
N THR A 89 -19.73 -7.45 -16.28
CA THR A 89 -20.91 -6.81 -15.70
C THR A 89 -21.99 -6.51 -16.73
N PRO A 90 -23.28 -6.59 -16.36
CA PRO A 90 -24.40 -6.27 -17.24
C PRO A 90 -24.29 -4.87 -17.87
N ALA A 91 -24.97 -4.69 -18.99
CA ALA A 91 -24.90 -3.45 -19.78
C ALA A 91 -25.56 -2.24 -19.11
N ASP A 92 -26.46 -2.45 -18.15
CA ASP A 92 -27.13 -1.42 -17.37
C ASP A 92 -26.19 -0.72 -16.36
N VAL A 93 -25.08 -1.37 -15.99
CA VAL A 93 -24.05 -0.76 -15.14
C VAL A 93 -23.25 0.26 -15.96
N ARG A 94 -23.38 1.54 -15.60
CA ARG A 94 -22.74 2.67 -16.30
C ARG A 94 -21.50 3.18 -15.58
N TYR A 95 -21.41 2.98 -14.27
CA TYR A 95 -20.31 3.49 -13.45
C TYR A 95 -19.70 2.38 -12.62
N PHE A 96 -18.37 2.38 -12.53
CA PHE A 96 -17.60 1.56 -11.62
C PHE A 96 -17.01 2.47 -10.55
N THR A 97 -17.17 2.10 -9.28
CA THR A 97 -16.58 2.79 -8.14
C THR A 97 -15.63 1.83 -7.44
N LEU A 98 -14.36 2.19 -7.35
CA LEU A 98 -13.35 1.44 -6.64
C LEU A 98 -13.07 2.13 -5.30
N ASP A 99 -13.45 1.48 -4.20
CA ASP A 99 -13.27 1.97 -2.85
C ASP A 99 -11.99 1.36 -2.25
N PHE A 100 -10.93 2.17 -2.18
CA PHE A 100 -9.63 1.75 -1.68
C PHE A 100 -9.63 1.80 -0.16
N THR A 101 -9.48 0.64 0.45
CA THR A 101 -9.43 0.49 1.91
C THR A 101 -8.10 -0.06 2.38
N HIS A 102 -7.74 0.22 3.63
CA HIS A 102 -6.63 -0.45 4.31
C HIS A 102 -6.98 -0.52 5.81
N HIS A 103 -6.91 -1.72 6.38
CA HIS A 103 -7.37 -1.97 7.76
C HIS A 103 -8.76 -1.34 8.05
N GLY A 104 -9.71 -1.52 7.14
CA GLY A 104 -11.08 -1.02 7.29
C GLY A 104 -11.24 0.51 7.25
N LEU A 105 -10.19 1.27 6.98
CA LEU A 105 -10.26 2.70 6.70
C LEU A 105 -10.54 2.90 5.22
N LEU A 106 -11.54 3.69 4.87
CA LEU A 106 -11.76 4.15 3.50
C LEU A 106 -10.78 5.29 3.21
N LEU A 107 -9.81 5.02 2.34
CA LEU A 107 -8.72 5.94 2.07
C LEU A 107 -9.00 6.83 0.86
N ASP A 108 -9.60 6.25 -0.18
CA ASP A 108 -9.89 6.92 -1.44
C ASP A 108 -11.02 6.18 -2.17
N THR A 109 -11.73 6.90 -3.01
CA THR A 109 -12.78 6.36 -3.88
C THR A 109 -12.57 6.89 -5.30
N GLN A 110 -12.47 5.98 -6.26
CA GLN A 110 -12.35 6.33 -7.68
C GLN A 110 -13.60 5.86 -8.42
N LYS A 111 -14.28 6.79 -9.07
CA LYS A 111 -15.43 6.49 -9.94
C LYS A 111 -15.04 6.62 -11.39
N VAL A 112 -15.38 5.63 -12.19
CA VAL A 112 -15.05 5.56 -13.62
C VAL A 112 -16.36 5.44 -14.40
N ASN A 113 -16.56 6.30 -15.39
CA ASN A 113 -17.63 6.14 -16.37
C ASN A 113 -17.21 5.04 -17.36
N ARG A 114 -18.01 4.00 -17.48
CA ARG A 114 -17.75 2.86 -18.37
C ARG A 114 -17.64 3.26 -19.82
N GLY A 115 -18.57 4.09 -20.33
CA GLY A 115 -18.58 4.54 -21.70
C GLY A 115 -17.34 5.37 -22.06
N ASP A 116 -16.98 6.33 -21.18
CA ASP A 116 -15.80 7.16 -21.37
C ASP A 116 -14.50 6.32 -21.34
N TRP A 117 -14.45 5.34 -20.43
CA TRP A 117 -13.30 4.45 -20.31
C TRP A 117 -13.12 3.60 -21.57
N VAL A 118 -14.21 3.00 -22.11
CA VAL A 118 -14.20 2.22 -23.36
C VAL A 118 -13.83 3.11 -24.53
N SER A 119 -14.45 4.28 -24.66
CA SER A 119 -14.18 5.22 -25.74
C SER A 119 -12.70 5.63 -25.81
N LYS A 120 -12.10 5.98 -24.69
CA LYS A 120 -10.67 6.35 -24.61
C LYS A 120 -9.73 5.23 -25.06
N ARG A 121 -10.15 3.97 -25.02
CA ARG A 121 -9.32 2.80 -25.36
C ARG A 121 -9.59 2.21 -26.72
N THR A 122 -10.76 2.45 -27.26
CA THR A 122 -11.15 1.94 -28.59
C THR A 122 -10.98 3.00 -29.69
N THR A 123 -10.93 4.30 -29.34
CA THR A 123 -10.65 5.36 -30.30
C THR A 123 -9.17 5.33 -30.70
N ALA A 124 -8.88 5.18 -31.97
CA ALA A 124 -7.52 5.29 -32.48
C ALA A 124 -7.06 6.75 -32.41
N HIS A 125 -6.11 7.04 -31.56
CA HIS A 125 -5.41 8.32 -31.55
C HIS A 125 -4.24 8.25 -32.54
N TYR A 126 -4.38 8.90 -33.67
CA TYR A 126 -3.26 9.13 -34.60
C TYR A 126 -2.40 10.26 -34.02
N PRO A 127 -1.09 10.06 -33.78
CA PRO A 127 -0.22 11.18 -33.46
C PRO A 127 -0.22 12.16 -34.63
N THR A 128 -0.59 13.40 -34.40
CA THR A 128 -0.62 14.46 -35.41
C THR A 128 0.76 14.79 -36.01
N GLU A 129 1.83 14.27 -35.45
CA GLU A 129 3.22 14.47 -35.92
C GLU A 129 3.64 13.55 -37.09
N PHE A 130 2.85 12.55 -37.47
CA PHE A 130 3.13 11.71 -38.64
C PHE A 130 2.43 12.11 -39.94
N GLY A 131 1.89 13.29 -39.98
CA GLY A 131 1.34 13.83 -41.20
C GLY A 131 2.40 14.25 -42.21
N ASN A 132 3.01 13.35 -42.94
CA ASN A 132 3.63 13.49 -44.29
C ASN A 132 4.58 12.38 -44.69
N ARG A 133 4.56 11.21 -44.06
CA ARG A 133 5.23 10.02 -44.63
C ARG A 133 4.19 8.95 -44.93
N GLY A 134 3.81 8.91 -46.23
CA GLY A 134 2.84 7.97 -46.78
C GLY A 134 3.25 6.52 -46.59
N LEU A 135 2.85 5.93 -45.47
CA LEU A 135 2.72 4.52 -45.29
C LEU A 135 1.23 4.20 -45.19
N ALA A 136 0.72 3.70 -46.31
CA ALA A 136 -0.63 3.16 -46.39
C ALA A 136 -0.73 1.97 -45.46
N TYR A 137 -1.15 2.18 -44.23
CA TYR A 137 -1.70 1.12 -43.42
C TYR A 137 -3.10 0.82 -43.90
N SER A 138 -3.33 -0.42 -44.30
CA SER A 138 -4.65 -0.94 -44.60
C SER A 138 -5.59 -0.60 -43.45
N THR A 139 -6.52 0.28 -43.71
CA THR A 139 -7.60 0.62 -42.80
C THR A 139 -8.43 -0.62 -42.53
N TRP A 140 -8.21 -1.21 -41.37
CA TRP A 140 -9.17 -2.15 -40.82
C TRP A 140 -10.44 -1.33 -40.50
N ARG A 141 -11.40 -1.33 -41.40
CA ARG A 141 -12.74 -0.81 -41.16
C ARG A 141 -13.45 -1.82 -40.24
N GLY A 142 -13.16 -1.77 -38.95
CA GLY A 142 -14.07 -2.29 -37.95
C GLY A 142 -15.30 -1.42 -37.89
N GLN A 143 -16.46 -2.00 -38.01
CA GLN A 143 -17.78 -1.38 -38.04
C GLN A 143 -17.93 -0.36 -36.90
N GLY A 144 -18.38 0.86 -37.26
CA GLY A 144 -18.99 1.87 -36.40
C GLY A 144 -18.25 2.32 -35.16
N SER A 145 -18.34 3.59 -34.83
CA SER A 145 -17.85 4.12 -33.56
C SER A 145 -18.65 3.53 -32.37
N VAL A 146 -18.03 3.39 -31.19
CA VAL A 146 -18.72 2.93 -29.98
C VAL A 146 -19.93 3.81 -29.67
N SER A 147 -19.90 5.10 -30.08
CA SER A 147 -21.04 6.00 -30.00
C SER A 147 -22.20 5.58 -30.91
N GLU A 148 -21.94 5.06 -32.11
CA GLU A 148 -22.97 4.52 -33.00
C GLU A 148 -23.54 3.22 -32.50
N TRP A 149 -22.70 2.37 -31.90
CA TRP A 149 -23.15 1.14 -31.23
C TRP A 149 -24.03 1.44 -30.00
N LEU A 150 -23.64 2.41 -29.16
CA LEU A 150 -24.44 2.87 -28.02
C LEU A 150 -25.74 3.52 -28.46
N GLN A 151 -25.75 4.24 -29.61
CA GLN A 151 -26.97 4.82 -30.21
C GLN A 151 -27.86 3.71 -30.79
N MET A 152 -27.29 2.67 -31.44
CA MET A 152 -28.04 1.51 -31.92
C MET A 152 -28.66 0.72 -30.75
N GLN A 153 -27.94 0.55 -29.65
CA GLN A 153 -28.49 -0.09 -28.45
C GLN A 153 -29.62 0.76 -27.81
N ALA A 154 -29.46 2.06 -27.78
CA ALA A 154 -30.50 2.97 -27.30
C ALA A 154 -31.72 2.96 -28.20
N GLN A 155 -31.55 2.88 -29.53
CA GLN A 155 -32.64 2.77 -30.50
C GLN A 155 -33.34 1.41 -30.41
N ASN A 156 -32.59 0.29 -30.36
CA ASN A 156 -33.15 -1.04 -30.18
C ASN A 156 -33.87 -1.22 -28.84
N SER A 157 -33.45 -0.51 -27.79
CA SER A 157 -34.17 -0.49 -26.52
C SER A 157 -35.48 0.33 -26.56
N HIS A 158 -35.60 1.26 -27.51
CA HIS A 158 -36.84 2.01 -27.75
C HIS A 158 -37.82 1.26 -28.66
N GLU A 159 -37.34 0.55 -29.68
CA GLU A 159 -38.20 -0.26 -30.55
C GLU A 159 -38.77 -1.50 -29.86
N ASN A 160 -38.00 -2.12 -28.96
CA ASN A 160 -38.49 -3.25 -28.14
C ASN A 160 -39.44 -2.85 -27.01
N LYS A 161 -39.66 -1.55 -26.75
CA LYS A 161 -40.62 -1.10 -25.74
C LYS A 161 -42.07 -1.00 -26.25
N THR A 162 -42.32 -1.14 -27.55
CA THR A 162 -43.63 -1.02 -28.11
C THR A 162 -44.40 -2.34 -28.33
N ASP A 163 -43.69 -3.51 -28.26
CA ASP A 163 -44.32 -4.80 -28.57
C ASP A 163 -44.17 -5.93 -27.54
N SER A 164 -43.74 -5.67 -26.31
CA SER A 164 -43.64 -6.74 -25.31
C SER A 164 -43.87 -6.28 -23.86
N ASN A 165 -45.10 -5.94 -23.57
CA ASN A 165 -45.48 -5.56 -22.20
C ASN A 165 -45.92 -6.75 -21.30
N GLU A 166 -45.75 -8.01 -21.69
CA GLU A 166 -46.21 -9.12 -20.85
C GLU A 166 -45.25 -10.32 -20.68
N SER A 167 -44.13 -10.41 -21.38
CA SER A 167 -43.30 -11.62 -21.31
C SER A 167 -41.95 -11.47 -20.61
N ASN A 168 -41.48 -10.26 -20.32
CA ASN A 168 -40.14 -10.04 -19.73
C ASN A 168 -40.11 -9.98 -18.19
N GLU A 169 -41.21 -9.59 -17.55
CA GLU A 169 -41.26 -9.59 -16.06
C GLU A 169 -41.24 -11.02 -15.48
N ASP A 170 -41.88 -11.97 -16.17
CA ASP A 170 -41.92 -13.35 -15.71
C ASP A 170 -40.60 -14.10 -15.94
N ASN A 171 -39.84 -13.75 -16.96
CA ASN A 171 -38.51 -14.31 -17.18
C ASN A 171 -37.47 -13.78 -16.16
N TYR A 172 -37.53 -12.51 -15.77
CA TYR A 172 -36.68 -11.98 -14.69
C TYR A 172 -36.95 -12.63 -13.35
N LYS A 173 -38.21 -12.87 -13.03
CA LYS A 173 -38.61 -13.58 -11.81
C LYS A 173 -38.19 -15.05 -11.82
N LYS A 174 -38.14 -15.69 -13.00
CA LYS A 174 -37.78 -17.11 -13.14
C LYS A 174 -36.27 -17.34 -12.99
N TYR A 175 -35.41 -16.37 -13.40
CA TYR A 175 -33.97 -16.43 -13.20
C TYR A 175 -33.55 -16.02 -11.77
N ALA A 176 -34.30 -15.12 -11.11
CA ALA A 176 -34.06 -14.74 -9.73
C ALA A 176 -34.41 -15.86 -8.71
N ILE A 177 -35.19 -16.85 -9.10
CA ILE A 177 -35.67 -17.93 -8.20
C ILE A 177 -34.72 -19.15 -8.21
N ASN A 178 -33.88 -19.34 -9.24
CA ASN A 178 -33.04 -20.53 -9.37
C ASN A 178 -31.58 -20.35 -8.97
N SER A 179 -31.14 -19.16 -8.59
CA SER A 179 -29.81 -18.94 -7.99
C SER A 179 -29.89 -18.87 -6.46
N GLN A 180 -30.59 -19.79 -5.84
CA GLN A 180 -30.53 -19.97 -4.37
C GLN A 180 -29.22 -20.68 -3.97
N SER A 181 -28.11 -20.00 -4.08
CA SER A 181 -27.07 -20.07 -3.07
C SER A 181 -27.58 -19.24 -1.88
N LYS A 182 -27.74 -19.88 -0.73
CA LYS A 182 -28.34 -19.30 0.49
C LYS A 182 -27.48 -18.17 1.07
N THR A 183 -27.50 -16.99 0.48
CA THR A 183 -27.16 -15.74 1.14
C THR A 183 -28.29 -14.77 0.81
N ASN A 184 -29.14 -14.51 1.80
CA ASN A 184 -30.13 -13.45 1.69
C ASN A 184 -29.40 -12.15 1.35
N PRO A 185 -29.80 -11.40 0.29
CA PRO A 185 -29.26 -10.08 0.05
C PRO A 185 -29.60 -9.23 1.28
N ILE A 186 -28.58 -8.77 1.99
CA ILE A 186 -28.73 -7.76 3.03
C ILE A 186 -28.96 -6.46 2.27
N THR A 187 -30.23 -6.15 2.02
CA THR A 187 -30.64 -4.82 1.52
C THR A 187 -30.43 -3.85 2.66
N ASP A 188 -29.40 -3.02 2.57
CA ASP A 188 -29.26 -1.87 3.44
C ASP A 188 -30.38 -0.88 3.10
N SER A 189 -30.89 -0.17 4.11
CA SER A 189 -31.93 0.87 4.00
C SER A 189 -31.60 2.01 3.01
N SER A 190 -30.41 1.99 2.40
CA SER A 190 -29.92 2.93 1.38
C SER A 190 -30.19 2.52 -0.07
N GLY A 191 -30.87 1.38 -0.34
CA GLY A 191 -31.10 0.86 -1.69
C GLY A 191 -29.83 0.35 -2.37
N THR A 192 -28.91 -0.21 -1.60
CA THR A 192 -27.68 -0.83 -2.09
C THR A 192 -27.80 -2.35 -1.97
N ASP A 193 -27.69 -3.06 -3.09
CA ASP A 193 -27.70 -4.52 -3.13
C ASP A 193 -26.28 -5.05 -2.98
N VAL A 194 -26.01 -5.79 -1.91
CA VAL A 194 -24.72 -6.47 -1.72
C VAL A 194 -24.73 -7.75 -2.55
N LEU A 195 -23.86 -7.79 -3.56
CA LEU A 195 -23.78 -8.88 -4.52
C LEU A 195 -22.80 -9.98 -4.06
N TRP A 196 -21.72 -9.59 -3.39
CA TRP A 196 -20.73 -10.50 -2.85
C TRP A 196 -19.88 -9.82 -1.76
N THR A 197 -19.45 -10.60 -0.79
CA THR A 197 -18.49 -10.18 0.24
C THR A 197 -17.45 -11.27 0.45
N ALA A 198 -16.19 -10.86 0.63
CA ALA A 198 -15.12 -11.78 0.97
C ALA A 198 -15.37 -12.43 2.33
N GLU A 199 -15.03 -13.69 2.44
CA GLU A 199 -14.85 -14.32 3.75
C GLU A 199 -13.67 -13.64 4.45
N ASN A 200 -13.90 -13.16 5.68
CA ASN A 200 -12.86 -12.47 6.44
C ASN A 200 -11.78 -13.47 6.86
N ASP A 201 -10.64 -13.46 6.18
CA ASP A 201 -9.42 -14.07 6.65
C ASP A 201 -8.96 -13.37 7.93
N ARG A 202 -9.34 -13.94 9.06
CA ARG A 202 -8.97 -13.38 10.38
C ARG A 202 -7.50 -13.57 10.71
N ILE A 203 -6.86 -14.57 10.11
CA ILE A 203 -5.46 -14.92 10.38
C ILE A 203 -4.67 -14.76 9.08
N ARG A 204 -3.66 -13.92 9.15
CA ARG A 204 -2.66 -13.78 8.08
C ARG A 204 -1.29 -13.97 8.69
N GLY A 205 -0.40 -14.62 7.98
CA GLY A 205 0.95 -14.84 8.50
C GLY A 205 1.87 -15.46 7.47
N GLY A 206 3.14 -15.48 7.80
CA GLY A 206 4.15 -16.04 6.93
C GLY A 206 5.47 -16.22 7.64
N VAL A 207 6.34 -16.97 6.96
CA VAL A 207 7.70 -17.22 7.38
C VAL A 207 8.65 -16.64 6.34
N SER A 208 9.67 -15.94 6.79
CA SER A 208 10.67 -15.33 5.92
C SER A 208 12.08 -15.51 6.48
N PRO A 209 13.13 -15.52 5.64
CA PRO A 209 14.49 -15.43 6.13
C PRO A 209 14.70 -14.10 6.86
N SER A 210 15.50 -14.11 7.91
CA SER A 210 15.94 -12.91 8.60
C SER A 210 17.46 -12.82 8.52
N PHE A 211 17.94 -11.63 8.15
CA PHE A 211 19.34 -11.33 8.06
C PHE A 211 19.64 -9.99 8.74
N TRP A 212 20.58 -10.01 9.67
CA TRP A 212 21.09 -8.80 10.30
C TRP A 212 22.62 -8.79 10.20
N GLN A 213 23.19 -7.62 10.00
CA GLN A 213 24.63 -7.43 9.88
C GLN A 213 25.06 -6.09 10.44
N SER A 214 26.28 -6.07 10.98
CA SER A 214 26.98 -4.84 11.40
C SER A 214 28.41 -4.89 10.89
N PHE A 215 28.87 -3.79 10.33
CA PHE A 215 30.22 -3.66 9.76
C PHE A 215 31.04 -2.63 10.52
N GLY A 216 32.35 -2.83 10.53
CA GLY A 216 33.31 -1.85 11.03
C GLY A 216 33.33 -1.71 12.55
N GLY A 217 32.81 -2.69 13.29
CA GLY A 217 32.92 -2.72 14.74
C GLY A 217 34.33 -3.06 15.21
N PRO A 218 34.66 -2.76 16.50
CA PRO A 218 35.99 -3.02 17.04
C PRO A 218 36.30 -4.51 17.18
N ASP A 219 35.27 -5.36 17.30
CA ASP A 219 35.40 -6.80 17.59
C ASP A 219 35.60 -7.64 16.32
N ALA A 220 34.98 -7.24 15.21
CA ALA A 220 35.04 -7.94 13.94
C ALA A 220 34.69 -7.00 12.78
N PHE A 221 35.30 -7.24 11.61
CA PHE A 221 34.94 -6.51 10.39
C PHE A 221 33.44 -6.62 10.07
N MET A 222 32.85 -7.80 10.29
CA MET A 222 31.43 -8.04 10.10
C MET A 222 30.91 -8.95 11.21
N LEU A 223 29.91 -8.48 11.95
CA LEU A 223 29.01 -9.31 12.76
C LEU A 223 27.77 -9.61 11.94
N TYR A 224 27.30 -10.84 11.98
CA TYR A 224 26.10 -11.25 11.25
C TYR A 224 25.24 -12.24 12.01
N GLN A 225 23.97 -12.24 11.65
CA GLN A 225 22.99 -13.22 12.08
C GLN A 225 22.14 -13.62 10.87
N LEU A 226 21.99 -14.93 10.69
CA LEU A 226 21.03 -15.54 9.78
C LEU A 226 19.99 -16.30 10.59
N GLY A 227 18.75 -16.21 10.20
CA GLY A 227 17.68 -16.86 10.91
C GLY A 227 16.38 -16.91 10.12
N VAL A 228 15.32 -17.21 10.84
CA VAL A 228 13.97 -17.28 10.32
C VAL A 228 13.08 -16.37 11.16
N ARG A 229 12.26 -15.57 10.49
CA ARG A 229 11.20 -14.76 11.10
C ARG A 229 9.85 -15.34 10.76
N ALA A 230 9.09 -15.69 11.79
CA ALA A 230 7.65 -15.94 11.68
C ALA A 230 6.90 -14.67 12.06
N SER A 231 5.94 -14.27 11.25
CA SER A 231 5.09 -13.10 11.50
C SER A 231 3.63 -13.47 11.30
N GLY A 232 2.74 -12.83 12.08
CA GLY A 232 1.33 -13.09 12.01
C GLY A 232 0.50 -11.88 12.42
N GLU A 233 -0.73 -11.84 11.90
CA GLU A 233 -1.76 -10.88 12.22
C GLU A 233 -3.06 -11.61 12.46
N PHE A 234 -3.71 -11.32 13.57
CA PHE A 234 -5.05 -11.78 13.90
C PHE A 234 -6.01 -10.59 13.93
N ARG A 235 -6.97 -10.55 13.01
CA ARG A 235 -7.98 -9.50 12.89
C ARG A 235 -9.18 -9.81 13.77
N ILE A 236 -9.38 -9.00 14.81
CA ILE A 236 -10.57 -9.05 15.67
C ILE A 236 -11.75 -8.39 14.94
N THR A 237 -11.50 -7.22 14.36
CA THR A 237 -12.40 -6.50 13.45
C THR A 237 -11.58 -5.95 12.28
N PRO A 238 -12.20 -5.45 11.20
CA PRO A 238 -11.45 -4.80 10.12
C PRO A 238 -10.52 -3.66 10.58
N ARG A 239 -10.84 -3.03 11.73
CA ARG A 239 -10.09 -1.88 12.29
C ARG A 239 -9.29 -2.22 13.56
N THR A 240 -9.38 -3.45 14.04
CA THR A 240 -8.70 -3.89 15.27
C THR A 240 -8.02 -5.21 15.03
N TRP A 241 -6.72 -5.26 15.28
CA TRP A 241 -5.93 -6.48 15.09
C TRP A 241 -4.81 -6.62 16.13
N ILE A 242 -4.31 -7.82 16.27
CA ILE A 242 -3.10 -8.15 16.99
C ILE A 242 -2.08 -8.63 15.96
N SER A 243 -0.91 -8.03 15.93
CA SER A 243 0.19 -8.46 15.05
C SER A 243 1.44 -8.72 15.86
N GLY A 244 2.23 -9.70 15.40
CA GLY A 244 3.46 -10.05 16.07
C GLY A 244 4.46 -10.71 15.16
N SER A 245 5.72 -10.73 15.60
CA SER A 245 6.78 -11.49 14.94
C SER A 245 7.78 -12.06 15.94
N ALA A 246 8.20 -13.29 15.66
CA ALA A 246 9.25 -13.99 16.39
C ALA A 246 10.42 -14.27 15.44
N ASN A 247 11.64 -14.13 15.95
CA ASN A 247 12.85 -14.43 15.21
C ASN A 247 13.55 -15.65 15.86
N LEU A 248 13.89 -16.62 15.03
CA LEU A 248 14.76 -17.74 15.41
C LEU A 248 16.13 -17.54 14.73
N ARG A 249 17.15 -17.29 15.54
CA ARG A 249 18.53 -17.20 15.11
C ARG A 249 19.11 -18.60 14.91
N LEU A 250 19.59 -18.87 13.69
CA LEU A 250 20.14 -20.18 13.32
C LEU A 250 21.66 -20.16 13.30
N ILE A 251 22.24 -19.17 12.62
CA ILE A 251 23.69 -19.03 12.40
C ILE A 251 24.08 -17.60 12.72
N ASP A 252 25.16 -17.45 13.45
CA ASP A 252 25.73 -16.15 13.81
C ASP A 252 27.24 -16.28 14.10
N ASN A 253 27.91 -15.15 14.27
CA ASN A 253 29.28 -15.05 14.79
C ASN A 253 29.34 -14.15 16.03
N TYR A 254 28.33 -14.21 16.87
CA TYR A 254 28.19 -13.37 18.06
C TYR A 254 29.11 -13.75 19.23
N ASP A 255 29.82 -14.87 19.13
CA ASP A 255 30.98 -15.18 19.96
C ASP A 255 32.04 -14.06 19.93
N LYS A 256 32.13 -13.34 18.79
CA LYS A 256 33.03 -12.20 18.60
C LYS A 256 32.46 -10.88 19.10
N PHE A 257 31.17 -10.79 19.42
CA PHE A 257 30.51 -9.54 19.79
C PHE A 257 30.74 -9.23 21.27
N GLN A 258 31.82 -8.52 21.59
CA GLN A 258 32.25 -8.18 22.96
C GLN A 258 32.04 -6.71 23.31
N TYR A 259 32.02 -5.82 22.32
CA TYR A 259 31.91 -4.38 22.52
C TYR A 259 30.57 -3.99 23.15
N THR A 260 30.60 -3.27 24.28
CA THR A 260 29.43 -2.90 25.06
C THR A 260 28.88 -1.51 24.77
N ALA A 261 29.54 -0.75 23.88
CA ALA A 261 29.16 0.61 23.46
C ALA A 261 28.75 1.51 24.65
N PRO A 262 29.67 1.92 25.53
CA PRO A 262 29.35 2.77 26.70
C PRO A 262 28.70 4.08 26.26
N SER A 263 27.78 4.61 27.09
CA SER A 263 27.02 5.82 26.81
C SER A 263 26.74 6.57 28.10
N ASP A 264 26.82 7.89 28.06
CA ASP A 264 26.45 8.79 29.15
C ASP A 264 24.94 9.07 29.19
N LEU A 265 24.20 8.62 28.17
CA LEU A 265 22.75 8.73 28.08
C LEU A 265 22.09 7.42 28.57
N PRO A 266 20.79 7.44 28.90
CA PRO A 266 20.04 6.21 29.05
C PRO A 266 20.22 5.31 27.81
N ARG A 267 20.67 4.08 28.04
CA ARG A 267 21.04 3.14 26.97
C ARG A 267 19.80 2.55 26.33
N VAL A 268 19.30 3.20 25.29
CA VAL A 268 18.06 2.86 24.57
C VAL A 268 18.32 2.15 23.25
N ARG A 269 19.57 2.19 22.74
CA ARG A 269 20.05 1.47 21.54
C ARG A 269 21.41 0.79 21.75
N THR A 270 22.26 1.34 22.61
CA THR A 270 23.62 0.82 22.80
C THR A 270 23.70 -0.48 23.60
N TYR A 271 22.60 -0.99 24.15
CA TYR A 271 22.49 -2.39 24.62
C TYR A 271 22.39 -3.42 23.48
N MET A 272 22.83 -3.07 22.27
CA MET A 272 22.70 -3.92 21.09
C MET A 272 23.27 -5.32 21.31
N ARG A 273 24.45 -5.43 21.93
CA ARG A 273 25.10 -6.71 22.22
C ARG A 273 24.21 -7.57 23.12
N GLU A 274 23.77 -7.02 24.23
CA GLU A 274 22.97 -7.72 25.22
C GLU A 274 21.67 -8.28 24.62
N TYR A 275 20.99 -7.48 23.80
CA TYR A 275 19.78 -7.93 23.11
C TYR A 275 20.08 -8.94 21.99
N ALA A 276 21.18 -8.79 21.25
CA ALA A 276 21.52 -9.68 20.15
C ALA A 276 21.99 -11.06 20.62
N THR A 277 22.73 -11.12 21.74
CA THR A 277 23.39 -12.36 22.19
C THR A 277 22.58 -13.16 23.22
N SER A 278 21.58 -12.56 23.87
CA SER A 278 20.84 -13.14 25.00
C SER A 278 20.13 -14.45 24.64
N GLU A 279 19.33 -14.44 23.59
CA GLU A 279 18.49 -15.60 23.24
C GLU A 279 18.53 -15.89 21.72
N ARG A 280 18.31 -17.17 21.38
CA ARG A 280 18.16 -17.57 19.97
C ARG A 280 16.74 -17.36 19.44
N LEU A 281 15.74 -17.56 20.30
CA LEU A 281 14.34 -17.34 19.97
C LEU A 281 13.85 -16.07 20.69
N THR A 282 13.56 -15.04 19.94
CA THR A 282 13.12 -13.73 20.44
C THR A 282 11.78 -13.32 19.86
N LEU A 283 10.98 -12.64 20.67
CA LEU A 283 9.73 -12.02 20.25
C LEU A 283 10.01 -10.57 19.86
N ALA A 284 10.16 -10.30 18.57
CA ALA A 284 10.55 -8.98 18.09
C ALA A 284 9.48 -7.92 18.38
N ASN A 285 8.21 -8.26 18.20
CA ASN A 285 7.05 -7.43 18.56
C ASN A 285 5.82 -8.29 18.81
N LEU A 286 4.88 -7.77 19.60
CA LEU A 286 3.52 -8.29 19.78
C LEU A 286 2.64 -7.11 20.18
N GLN A 287 1.81 -6.62 19.27
CA GLN A 287 1.10 -5.34 19.39
C GLN A 287 -0.37 -5.53 19.06
N ALA A 288 -1.25 -5.05 19.94
CA ALA A 288 -2.67 -4.78 19.62
C ALA A 288 -2.79 -3.38 19.06
N THR A 289 -3.56 -3.22 17.99
CA THR A 289 -3.73 -1.95 17.29
C THR A 289 -5.20 -1.74 16.94
N HIS A 290 -5.69 -0.53 17.13
CA HIS A 290 -7.00 -0.08 16.67
C HIS A 290 -6.86 1.23 15.90
N VAL A 291 -7.54 1.31 14.74
CA VAL A 291 -7.57 2.52 13.90
C VAL A 291 -8.98 3.05 13.76
N ALA A 292 -9.11 4.37 13.67
CA ALA A 292 -10.36 5.05 13.48
C ALA A 292 -10.23 6.16 12.44
N GLN A 293 -11.29 6.39 11.69
CA GLN A 293 -11.44 7.53 10.82
C GLN A 293 -12.34 8.55 11.52
N LEU A 294 -11.78 9.70 11.90
CA LEU A 294 -12.48 10.76 12.63
C LEU A 294 -13.17 11.76 11.69
N GLY A 295 -12.84 11.69 10.41
CA GLY A 295 -13.39 12.53 9.35
C GLY A 295 -12.80 12.13 8.01
N SER A 296 -13.21 12.78 6.91
CA SER A 296 -12.74 12.44 5.56
C SER A 296 -11.21 12.45 5.41
N ASN A 297 -10.53 13.30 6.18
CA ASN A 297 -9.08 13.49 6.10
C ASN A 297 -8.34 13.29 7.43
N GLN A 298 -9.03 12.82 8.47
CA GLN A 298 -8.47 12.66 9.81
C GLN A 298 -8.54 11.21 10.25
N PHE A 299 -7.41 10.72 10.72
CA PHE A 299 -7.23 9.34 11.16
C PHE A 299 -6.64 9.32 12.56
N ALA A 300 -7.02 8.34 13.35
CA ALA A 300 -6.46 8.08 14.66
C ALA A 300 -6.07 6.61 14.78
N MET A 301 -5.06 6.35 15.60
CA MET A 301 -4.61 5.01 15.93
C MET A 301 -4.22 4.96 17.40
N VAL A 302 -4.61 3.89 18.09
CA VAL A 302 -4.11 3.55 19.42
C VAL A 302 -3.52 2.15 19.38
N TYR A 303 -2.49 1.95 20.15
CA TYR A 303 -1.78 0.66 20.16
C TYR A 303 -1.11 0.40 21.50
N GLY A 304 -0.84 -0.87 21.78
CA GLY A 304 -0.13 -1.28 22.99
C GLY A 304 0.42 -2.69 22.89
N GLY A 305 1.46 -2.94 23.65
CA GLY A 305 2.13 -4.24 23.74
C GLY A 305 3.65 -4.14 23.63
N LEU A 306 4.26 -5.20 23.10
CA LEU A 306 5.70 -5.25 22.79
C LEU A 306 5.90 -4.56 21.43
N LEU A 307 6.27 -3.27 21.45
CA LEU A 307 6.27 -2.43 20.25
C LEU A 307 7.47 -2.71 19.33
N GLU A 308 8.62 -2.96 19.97
CA GLU A 308 9.89 -3.28 19.29
C GLU A 308 10.75 -4.21 20.16
N PRO A 309 11.92 -4.70 19.69
CA PRO A 309 12.78 -5.57 20.48
C PRO A 309 13.18 -4.99 21.85
N MET A 310 13.39 -3.68 21.94
CA MET A 310 13.90 -3.00 23.14
C MET A 310 12.83 -2.31 23.99
N PHE A 311 11.62 -2.05 23.45
CA PHE A 311 10.59 -1.30 24.17
C PHE A 311 9.20 -1.90 24.03
N ALA A 312 8.46 -1.86 25.14
CA ALA A 312 7.04 -2.16 25.23
C ALA A 312 6.30 -0.98 25.83
N GLY A 313 5.02 -0.84 25.56
CA GLY A 313 4.22 0.24 26.11
C GLY A 313 2.93 0.46 25.35
N VAL A 314 2.40 1.67 25.51
CA VAL A 314 1.18 2.11 24.85
C VAL A 314 1.42 3.45 24.14
N GLY A 315 0.67 3.68 23.10
CA GLY A 315 0.76 4.93 22.36
C GLY A 315 -0.47 5.21 21.52
N GLY A 316 -0.48 6.43 21.00
CA GLY A 316 -1.50 6.90 20.05
C GLY A 316 -0.89 7.79 18.98
N GLU A 317 -1.55 7.83 17.85
CA GLU A 317 -1.18 8.66 16.70
C GLU A 317 -2.43 9.30 16.11
N TRP A 318 -2.33 10.55 15.73
CA TRP A 318 -3.33 11.27 14.94
C TRP A 318 -2.67 11.78 13.66
N LEU A 319 -3.40 11.72 12.56
CA LEU A 319 -2.93 12.15 11.24
C LEU A 319 -4.03 12.90 10.50
N TYR A 320 -3.69 14.07 9.99
CA TYR A 320 -4.45 14.79 8.98
C TYR A 320 -3.78 14.59 7.62
N ARG A 321 -4.49 13.95 6.68
CA ARG A 321 -3.96 13.65 5.35
C ARG A 321 -5.06 13.70 4.29
N PRO A 322 -5.26 14.82 3.59
CA PRO A 322 -6.18 14.91 2.46
C PRO A 322 -5.72 14.04 1.29
N VAL A 323 -6.67 13.60 0.46
CA VAL A 323 -6.39 12.83 -0.76
C VAL A 323 -5.61 13.71 -1.73
N ALA A 324 -4.59 13.13 -2.38
CA ALA A 324 -3.71 13.79 -3.34
C ALA A 324 -3.05 15.10 -2.85
N SER A 325 -3.08 15.36 -1.56
CA SER A 325 -2.43 16.53 -0.96
C SER A 325 -0.91 16.35 -0.93
N ARG A 326 -0.20 17.43 -1.17
CA ARG A 326 1.26 17.50 -0.96
C ARG A 326 1.65 17.61 0.50
N TRP A 327 0.70 17.89 1.40
CA TRP A 327 0.96 18.09 2.82
C TRP A 327 0.14 17.12 3.66
N ALA A 328 0.78 16.61 4.72
CA ALA A 328 0.11 15.91 5.79
C ALA A 328 0.74 16.32 7.14
N PHE A 329 -0.05 16.21 8.22
CA PHE A 329 0.37 16.58 9.57
C PHE A 329 0.02 15.44 10.53
N GLY A 330 0.99 14.99 11.30
CA GLY A 330 0.82 13.92 12.27
C GLY A 330 1.36 14.27 13.64
N VAL A 331 0.77 13.69 14.67
CA VAL A 331 1.25 13.76 16.06
C VAL A 331 1.19 12.37 16.64
N ASP A 332 2.26 11.93 17.29
CA ASP A 332 2.27 10.70 18.08
C ASP A 332 2.73 10.96 19.52
N LEU A 333 2.21 10.15 20.43
CA LEU A 333 2.59 10.16 21.85
C LEU A 333 2.64 8.73 22.36
N ASN A 334 3.71 8.41 23.09
CA ASN A 334 3.96 7.06 23.57
C ASN A 334 4.47 7.07 25.02
N ARG A 335 3.99 6.16 25.83
CA ARG A 335 4.58 5.85 27.13
C ARG A 335 5.17 4.45 27.06
N VAL A 336 6.49 4.32 27.17
CA VAL A 336 7.20 3.05 26.95
C VAL A 336 8.13 2.72 28.09
N LYS A 337 8.36 1.42 28.27
CA LYS A 337 9.28 0.84 29.24
C LYS A 337 10.24 -0.10 28.51
N GLN A 338 11.51 -0.12 28.92
CA GLN A 338 12.52 -0.96 28.31
C GLN A 338 12.25 -2.44 28.64
N ARG A 339 12.35 -3.31 27.64
CA ARG A 339 12.17 -4.76 27.78
C ARG A 339 13.44 -5.43 28.32
N GLY A 340 13.28 -6.61 28.90
CA GLY A 340 14.39 -7.49 29.25
C GLY A 340 15.20 -7.92 28.03
N PHE A 341 16.45 -8.27 28.24
CA PHE A 341 17.37 -8.63 27.16
C PHE A 341 16.95 -9.92 26.42
N GLU A 342 16.25 -10.82 27.11
CA GLU A 342 15.68 -12.04 26.52
C GLU A 342 14.55 -11.78 25.52
N GLN A 343 14.09 -10.52 25.42
CA GLN A 343 13.06 -10.06 24.47
C GLN A 343 11.76 -10.88 24.57
N ARG A 344 11.37 -11.23 25.80
CA ARG A 344 10.07 -11.85 26.13
C ARG A 344 9.18 -10.82 26.80
N PHE A 345 8.55 -11.14 27.93
CA PHE A 345 7.60 -10.25 28.61
C PHE A 345 8.21 -9.51 29.81
N SER A 346 9.45 -9.77 30.17
CA SER A 346 10.12 -9.08 31.26
C SER A 346 10.45 -7.62 30.89
N MET A 347 10.49 -6.76 31.88
CA MET A 347 10.74 -5.32 31.76
C MET A 347 11.89 -4.89 32.66
N ARG A 348 12.69 -3.97 32.18
CA ARG A 348 13.73 -3.25 32.93
C ARG A 348 13.15 -1.99 33.56
N ASP A 349 13.93 -1.28 34.37
CA ASP A 349 13.43 -0.13 35.13
C ASP A 349 13.25 1.16 34.31
N TYR A 350 13.99 1.30 33.20
CA TYR A 350 13.93 2.50 32.39
C TYR A 350 12.58 2.66 31.68
N SER A 351 11.99 3.82 31.86
CA SER A 351 10.75 4.19 31.17
C SER A 351 10.77 5.65 30.73
N VAL A 352 10.14 5.94 29.59
CA VAL A 352 10.13 7.28 29.01
C VAL A 352 8.80 7.57 28.33
N THR A 353 8.40 8.85 28.30
CA THR A 353 7.37 9.35 27.40
C THR A 353 8.08 9.92 26.18
N THR A 354 7.71 9.47 24.98
CA THR A 354 8.26 9.97 23.70
C THR A 354 7.13 10.32 22.76
N GLY A 355 7.37 11.25 21.86
CA GLY A 355 6.36 11.67 20.89
C GLY A 355 6.84 12.80 20.01
N HIS A 356 6.25 12.91 18.84
CA HIS A 356 6.66 13.85 17.81
C HIS A 356 5.47 14.49 17.11
N ALA A 357 5.60 15.78 16.81
CA ALA A 357 4.80 16.43 15.78
C ALA A 357 5.56 16.35 14.45
N THR A 358 4.90 15.87 13.41
CA THR A 358 5.53 15.64 12.11
C THR A 358 4.76 16.34 10.99
N VAL A 359 5.48 17.06 10.17
CA VAL A 359 5.00 17.59 8.89
C VAL A 359 5.57 16.74 7.76
N TYR A 360 4.71 16.27 6.88
CA TYR A 360 5.08 15.54 5.67
C TYR A 360 4.83 16.44 4.47
N TRP A 361 5.77 16.50 3.57
CA TRP A 361 5.71 17.34 2.37
C TRP A 361 6.18 16.58 1.13
N ASP A 362 5.27 16.36 0.18
CA ASP A 362 5.62 16.02 -1.18
C ASP A 362 6.00 17.30 -1.92
N THR A 363 7.26 17.45 -2.26
CA THR A 363 7.77 18.65 -2.93
C THR A 363 7.17 18.86 -4.31
N GLY A 364 6.58 17.81 -4.92
CA GLY A 364 6.15 17.79 -6.31
C GLY A 364 7.30 17.81 -7.32
N TRP A 365 8.55 17.84 -6.86
CA TRP A 365 9.73 17.87 -7.71
C TRP A 365 10.45 16.53 -7.72
N GLN A 366 10.64 15.96 -8.91
CA GLN A 366 11.40 14.72 -9.15
C GLN A 366 11.13 13.56 -8.18
N GLY A 367 9.94 13.50 -7.61
CA GLY A 367 9.62 12.43 -6.70
C GLY A 367 10.21 12.54 -5.29
N ILE A 368 10.60 13.73 -4.87
CA ILE A 368 11.18 13.97 -3.56
C ILE A 368 10.07 14.23 -2.53
N ASN A 369 10.09 13.44 -1.47
CA ASN A 369 9.27 13.61 -0.27
C ASN A 369 10.18 13.97 0.90
N THR A 370 9.71 14.88 1.75
CA THR A 370 10.42 15.33 2.94
C THR A 370 9.50 15.22 4.15
N SER A 371 10.03 14.87 5.32
CA SER A 371 9.32 15.03 6.58
C SER A 371 10.21 15.67 7.62
N LEU A 372 9.61 16.52 8.45
CA LEU A 372 10.24 17.13 9.62
C LEU A 372 9.45 16.72 10.86
N SER A 373 10.10 16.03 11.78
CA SER A 373 9.54 15.62 13.06
C SER A 373 10.25 16.35 14.20
N VAL A 374 9.50 16.93 15.11
CA VAL A 374 10.04 17.61 16.30
C VAL A 374 9.42 16.99 17.54
N GLY A 375 10.24 16.66 18.54
CA GLY A 375 9.71 16.03 19.75
C GLY A 375 10.77 15.49 20.71
N GLN A 376 10.32 14.57 21.57
CA GLN A 376 11.14 13.90 22.58
C GLN A 376 11.43 12.46 22.15
N TYR A 377 12.71 12.09 22.23
CA TYR A 377 13.27 10.80 21.82
C TYR A 377 13.35 9.82 23.00
N LEU A 378 13.79 8.59 22.72
CA LEU A 378 13.81 7.49 23.71
C LEU A 378 14.77 7.71 24.87
N ALA A 379 15.90 8.39 24.65
CA ALA A 379 16.83 8.73 25.74
C ALA A 379 16.35 9.92 26.60
N GLY A 380 15.15 10.48 26.32
CA GLY A 380 14.59 11.63 27.00
C GLY A 380 15.04 12.98 26.41
N ASP A 381 15.92 12.95 25.45
CA ASP A 381 16.44 14.10 24.71
C ASP A 381 15.36 14.68 23.77
N LYS A 382 15.50 15.97 23.43
CA LYS A 382 14.55 16.71 22.58
C LYS A 382 15.26 17.28 21.36
N GLY A 383 14.57 17.25 20.23
CA GLY A 383 15.18 17.74 19.00
C GLY A 383 14.30 17.54 17.76
N ALA A 384 14.95 17.48 16.61
CA ALA A 384 14.28 17.35 15.33
C ALA A 384 14.95 16.28 14.45
N THR A 385 14.13 15.57 13.68
CA THR A 385 14.55 14.67 12.60
C THR A 385 14.04 15.21 11.28
N ILE A 386 14.91 15.37 10.32
CA ILE A 386 14.55 15.55 8.92
C ILE A 386 14.76 14.22 8.20
N THR A 387 13.76 13.82 7.38
CA THR A 387 13.88 12.67 6.48
C THR A 387 13.59 13.15 5.07
N MET A 388 14.44 12.78 4.13
CA MET A 388 14.23 13.03 2.71
C MET A 388 14.25 11.71 1.96
N SER A 389 13.35 11.54 1.00
CA SER A 389 13.30 10.34 0.18
C SER A 389 12.93 10.68 -1.26
N LYS A 390 13.46 9.90 -2.20
CA LYS A 390 13.11 9.97 -3.62
C LYS A 390 12.48 8.65 -4.03
N ARG A 391 11.29 8.72 -4.59
CA ARG A 391 10.65 7.59 -5.28
C ARG A 391 10.95 7.69 -6.76
N PHE A 392 11.54 6.65 -7.31
CA PHE A 392 11.80 6.50 -8.74
C PHE A 392 10.57 5.94 -9.46
N ASP A 393 10.52 6.10 -10.79
CA ASP A 393 9.38 5.69 -11.62
C ASP A 393 9.13 4.17 -11.58
N ASN A 394 10.17 3.37 -11.36
CA ASN A 394 10.06 1.92 -11.15
C ASN A 394 9.63 1.52 -9.72
N GLY A 395 9.28 2.47 -8.86
CA GLY A 395 8.83 2.23 -7.49
C GLY A 395 9.94 2.09 -6.45
N VAL A 396 11.22 2.06 -6.83
CA VAL A 396 12.33 2.09 -5.87
C VAL A 396 12.26 3.38 -5.05
N LEU A 397 12.41 3.26 -3.73
CA LEU A 397 12.45 4.38 -2.81
C LEU A 397 13.83 4.42 -2.15
N LEU A 398 14.55 5.52 -2.33
CA LEU A 398 15.81 5.81 -1.65
C LEU A 398 15.59 6.98 -0.69
N GLY A 399 16.06 6.86 0.56
CA GLY A 399 15.94 7.95 1.51
C GLY A 399 17.07 7.99 2.53
N ALA A 400 17.14 9.12 3.23
CA ALA A 400 18.06 9.34 4.33
C ALA A 400 17.40 10.20 5.40
N TRP A 401 17.90 10.07 6.63
CA TRP A 401 17.49 10.92 7.75
C TRP A 401 18.69 11.46 8.50
N ALA A 402 18.46 12.57 9.18
CA ALA A 402 19.36 13.17 10.14
C ALA A 402 18.56 13.67 11.35
N THR A 403 19.02 13.36 12.54
CA THR A 403 18.39 13.75 13.82
C THR A 403 19.37 14.53 14.66
N LYS A 404 19.01 15.76 15.02
CA LYS A 404 19.76 16.59 15.97
C LYS A 404 18.91 16.88 17.18
N THR A 405 19.48 16.62 18.36
CA THR A 405 18.82 16.87 19.64
C THR A 405 19.65 17.83 20.51
N ASN A 406 19.17 18.14 21.70
CA ASN A 406 19.84 18.93 22.69
C ASN A 406 21.04 18.21 23.36
N VAL A 407 21.32 16.96 22.99
CA VAL A 407 22.53 16.24 23.42
C VAL A 407 23.75 16.90 22.80
N SER A 408 24.75 17.18 23.64
CA SER A 408 26.03 17.74 23.18
C SER A 408 26.81 16.74 22.36
N SER A 409 27.71 17.21 21.51
CA SER A 409 28.56 16.33 20.70
C SER A 409 29.44 15.41 21.56
N ALA A 410 29.86 15.88 22.74
CA ALA A 410 30.62 15.07 23.69
C ALA A 410 29.80 13.90 24.27
N GLN A 411 28.56 14.18 24.67
CA GLN A 411 27.64 13.15 25.19
C GLN A 411 27.15 12.20 24.10
N PHE A 412 26.97 12.69 22.86
CA PHE A 412 26.56 11.84 21.73
C PHE A 412 27.70 10.89 21.33
N GLY A 413 28.93 11.33 21.46
CA GLY A 413 30.12 10.63 21.02
C GLY A 413 30.44 10.87 19.54
N GLU A 414 31.12 9.92 18.93
CA GLU A 414 31.51 10.00 17.51
C GLU A 414 30.29 10.24 16.61
N GLY A 415 30.41 11.18 15.68
CA GLY A 415 29.39 11.50 14.68
C GLY A 415 28.42 12.62 15.06
N SER A 416 28.39 13.11 16.28
CA SER A 416 27.69 14.33 16.76
C SER A 416 26.15 14.35 16.63
N PHE A 417 25.53 13.50 15.78
CA PHE A 417 24.10 13.39 15.55
C PHE A 417 23.72 12.05 14.91
N ASP A 418 22.48 11.59 15.14
CA ASP A 418 21.97 10.36 14.53
C ASP A 418 21.65 10.57 13.04
N LYS A 419 21.96 9.57 12.24
CA LYS A 419 21.76 9.58 10.78
C LYS A 419 21.70 8.18 10.21
N GLY A 420 21.10 8.08 9.05
CA GLY A 420 21.08 6.84 8.29
C GLY A 420 20.44 6.99 6.92
N MET A 421 20.41 5.89 6.20
CA MET A 421 19.78 5.81 4.89
C MET A 421 19.00 4.50 4.77
N PHE A 422 18.05 4.50 3.84
CA PHE A 422 17.29 3.31 3.50
C PHE A 422 17.02 3.23 2.01
N VAL A 423 16.88 1.99 1.54
CA VAL A 423 16.41 1.71 0.18
C VAL A 423 15.29 0.67 0.26
N THR A 424 14.16 0.96 -0.38
CA THR A 424 13.05 0.02 -0.53
C THR A 424 12.95 -0.37 -1.99
N ILE A 425 12.97 -1.66 -2.26
CA ILE A 425 12.96 -2.23 -3.61
C ILE A 425 11.67 -3.05 -3.75
N PRO A 426 10.75 -2.69 -4.67
CA PRO A 426 9.61 -3.53 -5.00
C PRO A 426 10.06 -4.87 -5.58
N PHE A 427 9.58 -5.98 -5.05
CA PHE A 427 9.89 -7.30 -5.63
C PHE A 427 9.26 -7.49 -7.01
N ASP A 428 8.29 -6.65 -7.34
CA ASP A 428 7.74 -6.54 -8.69
C ASP A 428 8.81 -6.32 -9.77
N LEU A 429 9.95 -5.69 -9.43
CA LEU A 429 11.08 -5.51 -10.36
C LEU A 429 11.86 -6.79 -10.66
N MET A 430 11.79 -7.80 -9.80
CA MET A 430 12.59 -9.00 -9.85
C MET A 430 11.79 -10.23 -10.25
N LEU A 431 10.49 -10.24 -9.94
CA LEU A 431 9.64 -11.40 -10.12
C LEU A 431 8.95 -11.36 -11.50
N PRO A 432 8.71 -12.52 -12.09
CA PRO A 432 8.03 -12.63 -13.39
C PRO A 432 6.50 -12.49 -13.29
N LYS A 433 5.94 -12.44 -12.07
CA LYS A 433 4.53 -12.15 -11.77
C LYS A 433 4.46 -10.87 -10.95
N SER A 434 3.47 -10.03 -11.19
CA SER A 434 3.24 -8.79 -10.43
C SER A 434 2.97 -9.08 -8.95
N THR A 435 3.59 -8.27 -8.08
CA THR A 435 3.43 -8.36 -6.63
C THR A 435 3.38 -6.97 -6.00
N VAL A 436 2.75 -6.86 -4.84
CA VAL A 436 2.72 -5.63 -4.02
C VAL A 436 3.80 -5.64 -2.93
N THR A 437 4.57 -6.73 -2.82
CA THR A 437 5.60 -6.89 -1.78
C THR A 437 6.87 -6.13 -2.12
N ASN A 438 7.60 -5.73 -1.09
CA ASN A 438 8.87 -5.03 -1.22
C ASN A 438 9.87 -5.48 -0.14
N GLY A 439 11.14 -5.19 -0.36
CA GLY A 439 12.20 -5.35 0.61
C GLY A 439 12.82 -4.00 0.97
N THR A 440 13.04 -3.75 2.26
CA THR A 440 13.69 -2.52 2.72
C THR A 440 15.01 -2.85 3.39
N PHE A 441 16.06 -2.18 2.94
CA PHE A 441 17.39 -2.20 3.56
C PHE A 441 17.61 -0.87 4.28
N VAL A 442 18.03 -0.96 5.54
CA VAL A 442 18.34 0.21 6.36
C VAL A 442 19.81 0.15 6.76
N TYR A 443 20.52 1.26 6.58
CA TYR A 443 21.89 1.43 7.01
C TYR A 443 21.99 2.58 8.01
N THR A 444 22.47 2.28 9.21
CA THR A 444 22.75 3.24 10.27
C THR A 444 24.25 3.20 10.55
N PRO A 445 25.02 4.24 10.19
CA PRO A 445 26.49 4.24 10.33
C PRO A 445 26.96 4.02 11.77
N LEU A 446 26.22 4.55 12.73
CA LEU A 446 26.55 4.50 14.14
C LEU A 446 25.30 4.19 14.98
N THR A 447 25.41 3.27 15.90
CA THR A 447 24.38 3.03 16.89
C THR A 447 24.66 3.89 18.13
N ARG A 448 23.77 4.86 18.40
CA ARG A 448 23.86 5.78 19.53
C ARG A 448 22.49 5.93 20.19
N ASP A 449 22.48 6.43 21.43
CA ASP A 449 21.24 6.60 22.21
C ASP A 449 20.56 7.95 21.93
N GLY A 450 21.33 9.00 21.70
CA GLY A 450 20.79 10.31 21.36
C GLY A 450 20.08 10.34 20.00
N GLY A 451 18.89 10.91 19.95
CA GLY A 451 18.09 11.00 18.73
C GLY A 451 17.35 9.72 18.35
N ALA A 452 17.38 8.70 19.20
CA ALA A 452 16.75 7.41 18.93
C ALA A 452 15.23 7.49 18.98
N LYS A 453 14.54 7.26 17.86
CA LYS A 453 13.08 7.16 17.80
C LYS A 453 12.58 5.78 18.18
N LEU A 454 11.36 5.72 18.75
CA LEU A 454 10.63 4.47 18.92
C LEU A 454 10.28 3.87 17.54
N SER A 455 10.66 2.62 17.32
CA SER A 455 10.22 1.87 16.16
C SER A 455 8.82 1.29 16.42
N ARG A 456 7.91 1.47 15.47
CA ARG A 456 6.53 0.99 15.58
C ARG A 456 6.19 0.14 14.37
N SER A 457 5.49 -0.96 14.58
CA SER A 457 5.08 -1.87 13.50
C SER A 457 4.15 -1.19 12.52
N TRP A 458 3.30 -0.27 13.00
CA TRP A 458 2.31 0.45 12.22
C TRP A 458 2.43 1.96 12.45
N GLN A 459 2.23 2.72 11.38
CA GLN A 459 2.17 4.19 11.40
C GLN A 459 1.03 4.63 10.47
N LEU A 460 0.23 5.60 10.91
CA LEU A 460 -0.90 6.09 10.10
C LEU A 460 -0.47 6.62 8.74
N TYR A 461 0.70 7.25 8.65
CA TYR A 461 1.22 7.73 7.37
C TYR A 461 1.46 6.58 6.38
N SER A 462 1.93 5.43 6.85
CA SER A 462 2.11 4.22 6.02
C SER A 462 0.77 3.56 5.67
N ILE A 463 -0.13 3.43 6.66
CA ILE A 463 -1.48 2.85 6.45
C ILE A 463 -2.26 3.66 5.41
N THR A 464 -2.10 4.99 5.39
CA THR A 464 -2.82 5.89 4.48
C THR A 464 -2.04 6.22 3.20
N SER A 465 -1.04 5.42 2.82
CA SER A 465 -0.14 5.68 1.68
C SER A 465 -0.85 5.81 0.34
N THR A 466 -2.03 5.22 0.18
CA THR A 466 -2.88 5.36 -1.02
C THR A 466 -3.37 6.79 -1.27
N ARG A 467 -3.32 7.67 -0.25
CA ARG A 467 -3.65 9.11 -0.34
C ARG A 467 -2.49 9.97 -0.84
N ASP A 468 -1.33 9.38 -1.07
CA ASP A 468 -0.17 10.11 -1.59
C ASP A 468 -0.47 10.68 -2.98
N ALA A 469 -0.10 11.94 -3.21
CA ALA A 469 -0.26 12.61 -4.50
C ALA A 469 0.27 11.79 -5.68
N LYS A 470 1.34 11.02 -5.45
CA LYS A 470 1.93 10.13 -6.45
C LYS A 470 1.16 8.84 -6.72
N ALA A 471 0.30 8.41 -5.82
CA ALA A 471 -0.59 7.29 -6.12
C ALA A 471 -1.49 7.59 -7.33
N PHE A 472 -1.67 8.87 -7.64
CA PHE A 472 -2.49 9.38 -8.74
C PHE A 472 -1.66 9.81 -9.97
N THR A 473 -0.33 9.87 -9.88
CA THR A 473 0.52 10.16 -11.02
C THR A 473 0.79 8.90 -11.83
N TYR A 474 0.97 9.07 -13.13
CA TYR A 474 1.27 7.97 -14.04
C TYR A 474 2.65 7.37 -13.78
N ALA A 475 2.75 6.05 -13.65
CA ALA A 475 3.89 5.39 -14.26
C ALA A 475 3.69 5.47 -15.79
N PRO A 476 4.67 5.92 -16.58
CA PRO A 476 4.56 5.88 -18.03
C PRO A 476 4.33 4.43 -18.44
N SER A 477 3.14 4.11 -18.93
CA SER A 477 2.87 2.77 -19.46
C SER A 477 3.56 2.63 -20.80
N VAL A 478 3.93 1.41 -21.16
CA VAL A 478 4.50 1.06 -22.48
C VAL A 478 3.53 1.37 -23.64
N ASN A 479 2.30 1.71 -23.33
CA ASN A 479 1.34 2.14 -24.32
C ASN A 479 1.57 3.63 -24.65
N PRO A 480 2.11 3.97 -25.84
CA PRO A 480 2.41 5.37 -26.22
C PRO A 480 1.19 6.29 -26.20
N GLN A 481 -0.02 5.75 -26.23
CA GLN A 481 -1.26 6.53 -26.15
C GLN A 481 -1.48 7.14 -24.75
N LYS A 482 -0.85 6.60 -23.70
CA LYS A 482 -0.98 7.11 -22.31
C LYS A 482 0.03 8.19 -21.97
N THR A 483 1.10 8.36 -22.74
CA THR A 483 2.12 9.38 -22.52
C THR A 483 1.69 10.78 -22.92
N LEU A 484 0.60 10.90 -23.68
CA LEU A 484 0.06 12.18 -24.17
C LEU A 484 -1.04 12.79 -23.28
N GLU A 485 -1.52 12.04 -22.28
CA GLU A 485 -2.47 12.61 -21.32
C GLU A 485 -1.72 13.51 -20.33
N SER A 486 -2.09 14.78 -20.29
CA SER A 486 -1.52 15.74 -19.35
C SER A 486 -1.77 15.32 -17.89
N PRO A 487 -0.91 15.71 -16.92
CA PRO A 487 -1.14 15.44 -15.50
C PRO A 487 -2.47 15.94 -14.95
N GLU A 488 -3.13 16.85 -15.68
CA GLU A 488 -4.43 17.43 -15.31
C GLU A 488 -5.59 16.48 -15.57
N THR A 489 -5.49 15.59 -16.57
CA THR A 489 -6.55 14.63 -16.87
C THR A 489 -6.66 13.50 -15.84
N GLY A 490 -5.63 13.27 -15.03
CA GLY A 490 -5.71 12.39 -13.85
C GLY A 490 -6.62 12.93 -12.73
N ARG A 491 -6.91 14.24 -12.74
CA ARG A 491 -7.82 14.87 -11.77
C ARG A 491 -9.30 14.61 -12.10
N ASP A 492 -9.63 14.34 -13.35
CA ASP A 492 -11.01 14.09 -13.79
C ASP A 492 -11.58 12.75 -13.28
N ILE A 493 -10.72 11.89 -12.74
CA ILE A 493 -11.13 10.64 -12.11
C ILE A 493 -11.35 10.83 -10.60
N LEU A 494 -10.88 11.96 -10.04
CA LEU A 494 -11.06 12.30 -8.63
C LEU A 494 -12.40 13.01 -8.44
N TRP A 495 -13.21 12.45 -7.57
CA TRP A 495 -14.46 13.07 -7.14
C TRP A 495 -14.20 14.28 -6.27
N PRO A 496 -15.02 15.34 -6.42
CA PRO A 496 -14.96 16.43 -5.49
C PRO A 496 -15.22 15.90 -4.07
N SER A 497 -14.35 16.32 -3.17
CA SER A 497 -14.58 16.18 -1.73
C SER A 497 -15.97 16.69 -1.37
N ARG A 498 -16.79 15.84 -0.77
CA ARG A 498 -17.90 16.34 0.05
C ARG A 498 -17.35 16.87 1.35
#